data_55a13919e57ceabd936e06e57362d09d
#
_entry.id   55a13919e57ceabd936e06e57362d09d
#
_cell.length_a   1.000
_cell.length_b   1.000
_cell.length_c   1.000
_cell.angle_alpha   90.00
_cell.angle_beta   90.00
_cell.angle_gamma   90.00
#
_symmetry.space_group_name_H-M   'P 1'
#
loop_
_entity.id
_entity.type
_entity.pdbx_description
1 polymer ?
#
loop_
_entity_poly.entity_id
_entity_poly.type
_entity_poly.pdbx_seq_one_letter_code
_entity_poly.pdbx_strand_id
1 'polypeptide(L)'
;MSATEAQVLIVGGCVVFAALVWCAVLAISSWASGWRRLARVFGNPSLVVGAPAPFLSARIGHVEYSGILNAGAGDFGLALVPVRMFRPFHPPLFIPWTEMETEPLADTLSSGVRLAFPSVRGARLYISGRTLDLVRPYLSQVRVAEAGSSR
;
A
#
# COMPACT_ATOMS: atom_id res chain seq x y z
N MET A 1 -20.47 -28.40 -33.19
CA MET A 1 -19.69 -27.22 -32.72
C MET A 1 -18.71 -26.84 -33.82
N SER A 2 -18.83 -25.64 -34.32
CA SER A 2 -17.93 -25.14 -35.37
C SER A 2 -16.54 -24.84 -34.77
N ALA A 3 -15.49 -24.86 -35.58
CA ALA A 3 -14.14 -24.50 -35.14
C ALA A 3 -14.09 -23.11 -34.46
N THR A 4 -14.89 -22.20 -34.95
CA THR A 4 -15.03 -20.83 -34.43
C THR A 4 -15.65 -20.80 -33.03
N GLU A 5 -16.68 -21.63 -32.78
CA GLU A 5 -17.32 -21.73 -31.46
C GLU A 5 -16.36 -22.33 -30.42
N ALA A 6 -15.63 -23.37 -30.80
CA ALA A 6 -14.61 -23.97 -29.94
C ALA A 6 -13.50 -22.95 -29.57
N GLN A 7 -13.06 -22.15 -30.55
CA GLN A 7 -12.04 -21.13 -30.34
C GLN A 7 -12.53 -20.02 -29.40
N VAL A 8 -13.78 -19.56 -29.55
CA VAL A 8 -14.39 -18.56 -28.66
C VAL A 8 -14.49 -19.08 -27.24
N LEU A 9 -14.91 -20.34 -27.05
CA LEU A 9 -14.99 -20.95 -25.72
C LEU A 9 -13.61 -21.10 -25.05
N ILE A 10 -12.60 -21.50 -25.81
CA ILE A 10 -11.22 -21.62 -25.28
C ILE A 10 -10.68 -20.23 -24.86
N VAL A 11 -10.80 -19.23 -25.72
CA VAL A 11 -10.33 -17.87 -25.43
C VAL A 11 -11.10 -17.31 -24.22
N GLY A 12 -12.42 -17.46 -24.20
CA GLY A 12 -13.25 -17.03 -23.07
C GLY A 12 -12.85 -17.70 -21.76
N GLY A 13 -12.62 -19.03 -21.80
CA GLY A 13 -12.14 -19.78 -20.65
C GLY A 13 -10.78 -19.31 -20.13
N CYS A 14 -9.83 -19.03 -21.03
CA CYS A 14 -8.52 -18.50 -20.67
C CYS A 14 -8.62 -17.12 -20.02
N VAL A 15 -9.46 -16.24 -20.53
CA VAL A 15 -9.66 -14.89 -19.96
C VAL A 15 -10.26 -14.99 -18.55
N VAL A 16 -11.30 -15.81 -18.36
CA VAL A 16 -11.90 -16.01 -17.04
C VAL A 16 -10.90 -16.60 -16.08
N PHE A 17 -10.14 -17.59 -16.48
CA PHE A 17 -9.11 -18.20 -15.64
C PHE A 17 -8.02 -17.17 -15.23
N ALA A 18 -7.53 -16.38 -16.19
CA ALA A 18 -6.57 -15.33 -15.92
C ALA A 18 -7.11 -14.28 -14.93
N ALA A 19 -8.38 -13.89 -15.06
CA ALA A 19 -9.04 -12.96 -14.15
C ALA A 19 -9.15 -13.54 -12.73
N LEU A 20 -9.50 -14.83 -12.60
CA LEU A 20 -9.57 -15.51 -11.30
C LEU A 20 -8.20 -15.58 -10.63
N VAL A 21 -7.15 -15.95 -11.36
CA VAL A 21 -5.78 -15.97 -10.86
C VAL A 21 -5.36 -14.58 -10.41
N TRP A 22 -5.65 -13.55 -11.20
CA TRP A 22 -5.37 -12.17 -10.85
C TRP A 22 -6.05 -11.76 -9.53
N CYS A 23 -7.35 -12.02 -9.41
CA CYS A 23 -8.09 -11.73 -8.18
C CYS A 23 -7.53 -12.47 -6.97
N ALA A 24 -7.14 -13.75 -7.13
CA ALA A 24 -6.53 -14.54 -6.07
C ALA A 24 -5.19 -13.94 -5.62
N VAL A 25 -4.33 -13.55 -6.56
CA VAL A 25 -3.04 -12.90 -6.27
C VAL A 25 -3.25 -11.59 -5.51
N LEU A 26 -4.20 -10.76 -5.94
CA LEU A 26 -4.52 -9.49 -5.25
C LEU A 26 -5.04 -9.73 -3.83
N ALA A 27 -5.93 -10.70 -3.65
CA ALA A 27 -6.48 -11.04 -2.35
C ALA A 27 -5.39 -11.54 -1.39
N ILE A 28 -4.52 -12.44 -1.86
CA ILE A 28 -3.40 -12.99 -1.07
C ILE A 28 -2.41 -11.87 -0.72
N SER A 29 -2.04 -11.03 -1.67
CA SER A 29 -1.12 -9.91 -1.46
C SER A 29 -1.66 -8.92 -0.42
N SER A 30 -2.94 -8.59 -0.50
CA SER A 30 -3.61 -7.70 0.45
C SER A 30 -3.65 -8.28 1.86
N TRP A 31 -3.81 -9.60 1.97
CA TRP A 31 -3.78 -10.30 3.25
C TRP A 31 -2.36 -10.41 3.81
N ALA A 32 -1.40 -10.85 3.00
CA ALA A 32 -0.01 -11.08 3.41
C ALA A 32 0.73 -9.79 3.76
N SER A 33 0.46 -8.68 3.05
CA SER A 33 1.08 -7.38 3.33
C SER A 33 0.56 -6.72 4.61
N GLY A 34 -0.62 -7.10 5.09
CA GLY A 34 -1.32 -6.40 6.15
C GLY A 34 -2.13 -5.19 5.67
N TRP A 35 -2.26 -4.97 4.35
CA TRP A 35 -3.10 -3.91 3.78
C TRP A 35 -4.52 -3.92 4.35
N ARG A 36 -5.14 -5.10 4.42
CA ARG A 36 -6.48 -5.25 4.99
C ARG A 36 -6.59 -4.82 6.46
N ARG A 37 -5.52 -4.98 7.25
CA ARG A 37 -5.49 -4.49 8.64
C ARG A 37 -5.47 -2.98 8.68
N LEU A 38 -4.62 -2.35 7.86
CA LEU A 38 -4.59 -0.90 7.71
C LEU A 38 -5.92 -0.36 7.17
N ALA A 39 -6.51 -1.04 6.20
CA ALA A 39 -7.78 -0.63 5.59
C ALA A 39 -8.99 -0.69 6.54
N ARG A 40 -8.95 -1.55 7.55
CA ARG A 40 -10.01 -1.59 8.59
C ARG A 40 -10.02 -0.34 9.47
N VAL A 41 -8.86 0.28 9.66
CA VAL A 41 -8.69 1.46 10.53
C VAL A 41 -8.63 2.74 9.69
N PHE A 42 -7.91 2.72 8.60
CA PHE A 42 -7.58 3.90 7.80
C PHE A 42 -8.18 3.87 6.38
N GLY A 43 -9.01 2.86 6.07
CA GLY A 43 -9.63 2.73 4.76
C GLY A 43 -10.63 3.85 4.50
N ASN A 44 -10.48 4.54 3.38
CA ASN A 44 -11.42 5.54 2.92
C ASN A 44 -11.69 5.34 1.42
N PRO A 45 -12.73 4.56 1.06
CA PRO A 45 -13.04 4.28 -0.34
C PRO A 45 -13.44 5.51 -1.14
N SER A 46 -13.89 6.57 -0.47
CA SER A 46 -14.27 7.85 -1.07
C SER A 46 -13.12 8.86 -1.12
N LEU A 47 -11.90 8.44 -0.77
CA LEU A 47 -10.75 9.33 -0.73
C LEU A 47 -10.43 9.86 -2.13
N VAL A 48 -10.56 11.18 -2.28
CA VAL A 48 -10.11 11.92 -3.44
C VAL A 48 -8.87 12.70 -3.04
N VAL A 49 -7.74 12.36 -3.65
CA VAL A 49 -6.48 13.10 -3.44
C VAL A 49 -6.36 14.16 -4.52
N GLY A 50 -6.23 15.41 -4.13
CA GLY A 50 -6.31 16.55 -5.05
C GLY A 50 -5.21 16.58 -6.13
N ALA A 51 -3.98 16.19 -5.82
CA ALA A 51 -2.88 16.08 -6.77
C ALA A 51 -1.92 14.95 -6.31
N PRO A 52 -2.32 13.68 -6.48
CA PRO A 52 -1.46 12.58 -6.05
C PRO A 52 -0.24 12.49 -6.97
N ALA A 53 0.92 12.25 -6.37
CA ALA A 53 2.09 11.82 -7.12
C ALA A 53 1.85 10.39 -7.62
N PRO A 54 1.90 10.15 -8.94
CA PRO A 54 1.58 8.85 -9.52
C PRO A 54 2.79 7.90 -9.48
N PHE A 55 2.50 6.61 -9.56
CA PHE A 55 3.48 5.54 -9.77
C PHE A 55 4.59 5.52 -8.73
N LEU A 56 4.23 5.73 -7.47
CA LEU A 56 5.14 5.62 -6.35
C LEU A 56 5.25 4.18 -5.86
N SER A 57 6.32 3.92 -5.11
CA SER A 57 6.60 2.60 -4.54
C SER A 57 6.64 2.69 -3.02
N ALA A 58 6.10 1.66 -2.38
CA ALA A 58 6.18 1.48 -0.95
C ALA A 58 6.16 -0.01 -0.63
N ARG A 59 6.78 -0.39 0.50
CA ARG A 59 6.68 -1.76 1.01
C ARG A 59 5.79 -1.77 2.24
N ILE A 60 4.78 -2.61 2.23
CA ILE A 60 3.90 -2.83 3.37
C ILE A 60 4.09 -4.25 3.85
N GLY A 61 4.58 -4.41 5.09
CA GLY A 61 5.00 -5.70 5.60
C GLY A 61 6.10 -6.32 4.74
N HIS A 62 5.80 -7.46 4.14
CA HIS A 62 6.74 -8.19 3.26
C HIS A 62 6.46 -7.98 1.77
N VAL A 63 5.41 -7.23 1.41
CA VAL A 63 4.99 -7.03 0.03
C VAL A 63 5.41 -5.65 -0.45
N GLU A 64 6.11 -5.63 -1.58
CA GLU A 64 6.50 -4.40 -2.25
C GLU A 64 5.47 -4.02 -3.32
N TYR A 65 4.99 -2.80 -3.23
CA TYR A 65 4.07 -2.18 -4.19
C TYR A 65 4.88 -1.22 -5.06
N SER A 66 5.48 -1.74 -6.13
CA SER A 66 6.39 -0.96 -6.97
C SER A 66 5.65 -0.30 -8.13
N GLY A 67 5.64 1.03 -8.18
CA GLY A 67 5.06 1.80 -9.27
C GLY A 67 3.53 1.71 -9.41
N ILE A 68 2.83 1.17 -8.41
CA ILE A 68 1.36 0.95 -8.47
C ILE A 68 0.57 1.76 -7.46
N LEU A 69 1.25 2.63 -6.72
CA LEU A 69 0.62 3.51 -5.74
C LEU A 69 0.63 4.95 -6.26
N ASN A 70 -0.50 5.62 -6.08
CA ASN A 70 -0.57 7.06 -6.11
C ASN A 70 -0.58 7.52 -4.65
N ALA A 71 0.30 8.43 -4.29
CA ALA A 71 0.37 8.94 -2.93
C ALA A 71 0.22 10.45 -2.90
N GLY A 72 -0.43 10.95 -1.88
CA GLY A 72 -0.53 12.36 -1.58
C GLY A 72 -0.21 12.60 -0.12
N ALA A 73 0.73 13.50 0.16
CA ALA A 73 1.02 13.96 1.51
C ALA A 73 0.45 15.38 1.69
N GLY A 74 -0.13 15.62 2.83
CA GLY A 74 -0.68 16.92 3.22
C GLY A 74 -0.53 17.14 4.71
N ASP A 75 -1.02 18.28 5.20
CA ASP A 75 -0.85 18.68 6.61
C ASP A 75 -1.44 17.68 7.61
N PHE A 76 -2.44 16.92 7.22
CA PHE A 76 -3.16 16.00 8.11
C PHE A 76 -2.71 14.54 8.03
N GLY A 77 -2.07 14.12 6.95
CA GLY A 77 -1.70 12.72 6.78
C GLY A 77 -1.22 12.35 5.40
N LEU A 78 -0.98 11.06 5.24
CA LEU A 78 -0.56 10.40 4.02
C LEU A 78 -1.73 9.65 3.40
N ALA A 79 -2.03 9.93 2.15
CA ALA A 79 -2.97 9.20 1.34
C ALA A 79 -2.23 8.21 0.44
N LEU A 80 -2.65 6.95 0.47
CA LEU A 80 -2.15 5.90 -0.41
C LEU A 80 -3.31 5.34 -1.24
N VAL A 81 -3.25 5.55 -2.55
CA VAL A 81 -4.32 5.17 -3.47
C VAL A 81 -3.76 4.23 -4.53
N PRO A 82 -4.02 2.93 -4.44
CA PRO A 82 -3.60 1.99 -5.48
C PRO A 82 -4.20 2.33 -6.84
N VAL A 83 -3.48 2.03 -7.91
CA VAL A 83 -4.02 2.17 -9.26
C VAL A 83 -5.28 1.30 -9.42
N ARG A 84 -6.17 1.72 -10.31
CA ARG A 84 -7.57 1.24 -10.36
C ARG A 84 -7.73 -0.28 -10.41
N MET A 85 -6.84 -0.98 -11.08
CA MET A 85 -6.90 -2.44 -11.23
C MET A 85 -6.55 -3.21 -9.94
N PHE A 86 -5.93 -2.56 -8.95
CA PHE A 86 -5.60 -3.16 -7.65
C PHE A 86 -6.64 -2.85 -6.57
N ARG A 87 -7.51 -1.86 -6.78
CA ARG A 87 -8.51 -1.39 -5.80
C ARG A 87 -9.48 -2.45 -5.26
N PRO A 88 -9.89 -3.50 -6.01
CA PRO A 88 -10.87 -4.46 -5.49
C PRO A 88 -10.50 -5.07 -4.13
N PHE A 89 -9.20 -5.25 -3.86
CA PHE A 89 -8.71 -5.83 -2.59
C PHE A 89 -7.81 -4.87 -1.81
N HIS A 90 -7.56 -3.69 -2.35
CA HIS A 90 -6.68 -2.66 -1.79
C HIS A 90 -7.41 -1.31 -1.78
N PRO A 91 -8.38 -1.11 -0.86
CA PRO A 91 -9.06 0.19 -0.78
C PRO A 91 -8.06 1.30 -0.47
N PRO A 92 -8.33 2.54 -0.92
CA PRO A 92 -7.51 3.69 -0.57
C PRO A 92 -7.37 3.85 0.94
N LEU A 93 -6.19 4.27 1.38
CA LEU A 93 -5.88 4.52 2.78
C LEU A 93 -5.61 6.01 2.99
N PHE A 94 -6.13 6.55 4.09
CA PHE A 94 -5.72 7.85 4.61
C PHE A 94 -5.22 7.66 6.03
N ILE A 95 -3.93 7.93 6.25
CA ILE A 95 -3.27 7.67 7.52
C ILE A 95 -2.82 9.01 8.10
N PRO A 96 -3.42 9.47 9.21
CA PRO A 96 -3.00 10.69 9.89
C PRO A 96 -1.56 10.57 10.40
N TRP A 97 -0.79 11.68 10.39
CA TRP A 97 0.59 11.68 10.91
C TRP A 97 0.66 11.31 12.39
N THR A 98 -0.38 11.64 13.16
CA THR A 98 -0.49 11.30 14.59
C THR A 98 -0.58 9.81 14.88
N GLU A 99 -0.97 9.01 13.88
CA GLU A 99 -1.10 7.56 13.94
C GLU A 99 0.13 6.82 13.43
N MET A 100 1.20 7.56 13.12
CA MET A 100 2.46 7.01 12.62
C MET A 100 3.58 7.24 13.62
N GLU A 101 4.49 6.27 13.67
CA GLU A 101 5.75 6.37 14.40
C GLU A 101 6.91 5.97 13.49
N THR A 102 8.01 6.72 13.53
CA THR A 102 9.22 6.35 12.81
C THR A 102 9.99 5.31 13.60
N GLU A 103 10.28 4.16 12.99
CA GLU A 103 11.18 3.16 13.55
C GLU A 103 12.60 3.36 13.00
N PRO A 104 13.66 3.26 13.85
CA PRO A 104 15.03 3.27 13.37
C PRO A 104 15.27 2.06 12.45
N LEU A 105 15.89 2.30 11.29
CA LEU A 105 16.37 1.24 10.42
C LEU A 105 17.65 0.66 10.99
N ALA A 106 17.71 -0.66 11.12
CA ALA A 106 18.92 -1.36 11.56
C ALA A 106 20.07 -1.23 10.55
N ASP A 107 19.76 -0.99 9.27
CA ASP A 107 20.74 -0.83 8.21
C ASP A 107 20.96 0.65 7.88
N THR A 108 22.15 1.14 8.18
CA THR A 108 22.63 2.48 7.82
C THR A 108 22.74 2.73 6.31
N LEU A 109 22.67 1.68 5.49
CA LEU A 109 22.76 1.75 4.03
C LEU A 109 21.42 1.94 3.33
N SER A 110 20.30 1.81 4.05
CA SER A 110 18.97 1.95 3.48
C SER A 110 18.52 3.41 3.51
N SER A 111 18.48 4.06 2.37
CA SER A 111 17.97 5.43 2.21
C SER A 111 16.43 5.47 2.26
N GLY A 112 15.83 5.09 3.39
CA GLY A 112 14.38 5.06 3.57
C GLY A 112 13.95 5.32 4.99
N VAL A 113 12.64 5.37 5.20
CA VAL A 113 12.01 5.51 6.51
C VAL A 113 11.03 4.36 6.70
N ARG A 114 11.08 3.74 7.87
CA ARG A 114 10.10 2.76 8.30
C ARG A 114 9.11 3.42 9.23
N LEU A 115 7.84 3.29 8.90
CA LEU A 115 6.74 3.81 9.69
C LEU A 115 5.98 2.63 10.32
N ALA A 116 5.80 2.69 11.62
CA ALA A 116 4.95 1.79 12.38
C ALA A 116 3.61 2.47 12.69
N PHE A 117 2.63 1.64 12.98
CA PHE A 117 1.27 2.10 13.30
C PHE A 117 0.87 1.49 14.64
N PRO A 118 0.91 2.25 15.75
CA PRO A 118 0.53 1.75 17.07
C PRO A 118 -0.88 1.17 17.11
N SER A 119 -1.80 1.79 16.37
CA SER A 119 -3.20 1.35 16.24
C SER A 119 -3.37 0.05 15.46
N VAL A 120 -2.35 -0.37 14.68
CA VAL A 120 -2.41 -1.58 13.84
C VAL A 120 -1.16 -2.42 14.05
N ARG A 121 -1.18 -3.25 15.07
CA ARG A 121 -0.02 -4.08 15.44
C ARG A 121 0.49 -4.92 14.28
N GLY A 122 1.81 -4.86 14.06
CA GLY A 122 2.51 -5.65 13.03
C GLY A 122 2.40 -5.11 11.61
N ALA A 123 1.67 -4.02 11.38
CA ALA A 123 1.72 -3.31 10.11
C ALA A 123 2.91 -2.35 10.11
N ARG A 124 3.70 -2.41 9.04
CA ARG A 124 4.85 -1.52 8.82
C ARG A 124 4.86 -1.05 7.38
N LEU A 125 5.10 0.23 7.21
CA LEU A 125 5.24 0.86 5.90
C LEU A 125 6.69 1.31 5.74
N TYR A 126 7.37 0.79 4.75
CA TYR A 126 8.69 1.27 4.37
C TYR A 126 8.58 2.13 3.12
N ILE A 127 9.11 3.33 3.20
CA ILE A 127 9.13 4.31 2.12
C ILE A 127 10.58 4.73 1.81
N SER A 128 10.87 4.81 0.52
CA SER A 128 12.17 5.23 0.00
C SER A 128 12.02 6.01 -1.30
N GLY A 129 13.10 6.60 -1.78
CA GLY A 129 13.14 7.29 -3.06
C GLY A 129 12.10 8.40 -3.17
N ARG A 130 11.41 8.49 -4.30
CA ARG A 130 10.41 9.53 -4.59
C ARG A 130 9.26 9.61 -3.58
N THR A 131 8.87 8.48 -3.01
CA THR A 131 7.83 8.45 -1.97
C THR A 131 8.35 9.11 -0.69
N LEU A 132 9.60 8.89 -0.34
CA LEU A 132 10.22 9.54 0.81
C LEU A 132 10.33 11.05 0.60
N ASP A 133 10.70 11.51 -0.61
CA ASP A 133 10.79 12.93 -0.91
C ASP A 133 9.44 13.64 -0.74
N LEU A 134 8.35 12.97 -1.10
CA LEU A 134 6.99 13.46 -0.89
C LEU A 134 6.63 13.62 0.60
N VAL A 135 7.06 12.69 1.43
CA VAL A 135 6.72 12.62 2.87
C VAL A 135 7.68 13.43 3.74
N ARG A 136 8.90 13.64 3.28
CA ARG A 136 9.99 14.30 4.03
C ARG A 136 9.59 15.61 4.72
N PRO A 137 8.84 16.55 4.09
CA PRO A 137 8.43 17.79 4.76
C PRO A 137 7.54 17.57 6.00
N TYR A 138 6.87 16.43 6.06
CA TYR A 138 5.89 16.11 7.11
C TYR A 138 6.44 15.16 8.18
N LEU A 139 7.64 14.63 8.01
CA LEU A 139 8.24 13.68 8.97
C LEU A 139 8.43 14.28 10.38
N SER A 140 8.55 15.60 10.49
CA SER A 140 8.60 16.29 11.80
C SER A 140 7.31 16.16 12.61
N GLN A 141 6.20 15.85 11.97
CA GLN A 141 4.89 15.63 12.61
C GLN A 141 4.70 14.18 13.08
N VAL A 142 5.54 13.27 12.60
CA VAL A 142 5.50 11.85 12.95
C VAL A 142 6.26 11.63 14.26
N ARG A 143 5.69 10.86 15.17
CA ARG A 143 6.38 10.52 16.43
C ARG A 143 7.59 9.65 16.16
N VAL A 144 8.63 9.84 16.95
CA VAL A 144 9.77 8.91 16.97
C VAL A 144 9.43 7.79 17.93
N ALA A 145 9.45 6.54 17.45
CA ALA A 145 9.28 5.39 18.32
C ALA A 145 10.42 5.37 19.35
N GLU A 146 10.08 5.45 20.63
CA GLU A 146 11.08 5.31 21.69
C GLU A 146 11.68 3.91 21.61
N ALA A 147 12.99 3.85 21.39
CA ALA A 147 13.74 2.60 21.37
C ALA A 147 13.70 2.00 22.79
N GLY A 148 12.80 1.04 22.99
CA GLY A 148 12.85 0.12 24.11
C GLY A 148 12.13 0.53 25.38
N SER A 149 10.85 0.27 25.42
CA SER A 149 10.22 -0.18 26.66
C SER A 149 9.76 -1.64 26.46
N SER A 150 10.73 -2.54 26.38
CA SER A 150 10.46 -3.96 26.64
C SER A 150 10.45 -4.15 28.15
N ARG A 151 9.28 -4.19 28.72
CA ARG A 151 9.02 -4.88 29.98
C ARG A 151 8.05 -6.02 29.75
#